data_d0b7587f330d37c9181dd31831e52f40
#
_entry.id   d0b7587f330d37c9181dd31831e52f40
#
_cell.length_a   1.000
_cell.length_b   1.000
_cell.length_c   1.000
_cell.angle_alpha   90.00
_cell.angle_beta   90.00
_cell.angle_gamma   90.00
#
_symmetry.space_group_name_H-M   'P 1'
#
loop_
_entity.id
_entity.type
_entity.pdbx_description
1 polymer ?
#
loop_
_entity_poly.entity_id
_entity_poly.type
_entity_poly.pdbx_seq_one_letter_code
_entity_poly.pdbx_strand_id
1 'polypeptide(L)'
;MRIGFDAKRAFLNNTGLGNYSRDTIRVLSHFHYNNRYFLYTPIKNENPRLSFIKDNKNTFIRTPESLFNKTLKSYWRSKNIVKDLFNNKIDIYHGLSNEIPLGIEKTSIKTVVTIHDLIFIRYPHLFRTIDRKIYYTKFKSSCERADKIIAVSKQTKKDIIEFLNIPEKKITVIYQGCNDAFKSIVANNIKNITLAKYKIANQYLLYVGSIEERKNLLTILKTLKELPKQMLVVIGNGKSYKLKCLNFIKENDLHDRVIFLSGLSLEEMSAIYQSAQLMIYPSIFEGFGIPILESLFSKTPVITSEGGCFSEAGGLNS
;
A
#
# COMPACT_ATOMS: atom_id res chain seq x y z
N MET A 1 25.34 9.16 -2.20
CA MET A 1 25.05 8.34 -1.00
C MET A 1 24.66 6.92 -1.41
N ARG A 2 24.80 5.98 -0.48
CA ARG A 2 24.38 4.57 -0.61
C ARG A 2 23.15 4.34 0.28
N ILE A 3 22.01 4.15 -0.35
CA ILE A 3 20.71 4.05 0.36
C ILE A 3 20.20 2.61 0.29
N GLY A 4 20.01 1.99 1.44
CA GLY A 4 19.45 0.66 1.59
C GLY A 4 17.95 0.72 1.87
N PHE A 5 17.15 -0.13 1.21
CA PHE A 5 15.71 -0.25 1.44
C PHE A 5 15.31 -1.65 1.92
N ASP A 6 14.41 -1.73 2.90
CA ASP A 6 13.61 -2.95 3.07
C ASP A 6 12.65 -3.10 1.89
N ALA A 7 13.08 -3.81 0.87
CA ALA A 7 12.32 -3.97 -0.37
C ALA A 7 11.42 -5.21 -0.38
N LYS A 8 11.28 -5.95 0.72
CA LYS A 8 10.43 -7.15 0.78
C LYS A 8 9.04 -6.90 0.18
N ARG A 9 8.39 -5.79 0.56
CA ARG A 9 7.05 -5.46 0.08
C ARG A 9 7.04 -5.07 -1.39
N ALA A 10 8.07 -4.42 -1.89
CA ALA A 10 8.18 -4.08 -3.31
C ALA A 10 8.16 -5.33 -4.21
N PHE A 11 8.82 -6.41 -3.78
CA PHE A 11 8.90 -7.67 -4.54
C PHE A 11 7.70 -8.59 -4.32
N LEU A 12 7.19 -8.70 -3.09
CA LEU A 12 6.27 -9.77 -2.69
C LEU A 12 4.84 -9.31 -2.39
N ASN A 13 4.54 -8.02 -2.55
CA ASN A 13 3.22 -7.49 -2.21
C ASN A 13 2.67 -6.60 -3.33
N ASN A 14 1.43 -6.88 -3.76
CA ASN A 14 0.76 -6.13 -4.82
C ASN A 14 -0.36 -5.21 -4.30
N THR A 15 -0.43 -4.98 -2.99
CA THR A 15 -1.35 -4.05 -2.33
C THR A 15 -0.68 -2.72 -1.97
N GLY A 16 -1.33 -1.85 -1.24
CA GLY A 16 -0.86 -0.50 -0.89
C GLY A 16 0.57 -0.42 -0.40
N LEU A 17 1.00 -1.32 0.52
CA LEU A 17 2.39 -1.35 1.02
C LEU A 17 3.42 -1.65 -0.08
N GLY A 18 3.07 -2.54 -1.01
CA GLY A 18 3.93 -2.85 -2.15
C GLY A 18 3.97 -1.69 -3.15
N ASN A 19 2.84 -1.05 -3.42
CA ASN A 19 2.75 0.12 -4.31
C ASN A 19 3.60 1.26 -3.75
N TYR A 20 3.40 1.62 -2.48
CA TYR A 20 4.23 2.62 -1.79
C TYR A 20 5.73 2.31 -1.90
N SER A 21 6.13 1.07 -1.61
CA SER A 21 7.55 0.69 -1.64
C SER A 21 8.14 0.84 -3.04
N ARG A 22 7.42 0.41 -4.09
CA ARG A 22 7.85 0.56 -5.48
C ARG A 22 7.92 2.02 -5.91
N ASP A 23 6.90 2.81 -5.61
CA ASP A 23 6.86 4.21 -5.98
C ASP A 23 7.94 5.02 -5.28
N THR A 24 8.19 4.78 -3.98
CA THR A 24 9.29 5.44 -3.26
C THR A 24 10.64 5.11 -3.89
N ILE A 25 10.91 3.85 -4.21
CA ILE A 25 12.17 3.44 -4.86
C ILE A 25 12.27 4.07 -6.25
N ARG A 26 11.20 4.01 -7.05
CA ARG A 26 11.14 4.56 -8.41
C ARG A 26 11.42 6.07 -8.42
N VAL A 27 10.70 6.82 -7.63
CA VAL A 27 10.83 8.28 -7.52
C VAL A 27 12.23 8.68 -7.08
N LEU A 28 12.74 8.09 -6.00
CA LEU A 28 14.07 8.43 -5.50
C LEU A 28 15.16 8.04 -6.51
N SER A 29 15.07 6.88 -7.13
CA SER A 29 16.08 6.44 -8.11
C SER A 29 16.03 7.20 -9.43
N HIS A 30 14.88 7.77 -9.79
CA HIS A 30 14.73 8.61 -10.97
C HIS A 30 15.22 10.04 -10.74
N PHE A 31 14.73 10.71 -9.70
CA PHE A 31 15.04 12.12 -9.45
C PHE A 31 16.38 12.34 -8.73
N HIS A 32 16.92 11.35 -8.06
CA HIS A 32 18.20 11.42 -7.35
C HIS A 32 19.17 10.35 -7.86
N TYR A 33 19.35 10.29 -9.18
CA TYR A 33 20.15 9.29 -9.89
C TYR A 33 21.64 9.25 -9.49
N ASN A 34 22.17 10.27 -8.83
CA ASN A 34 23.54 10.29 -8.30
C ASN A 34 23.75 9.40 -7.08
N ASN A 35 22.67 8.92 -6.46
CA ASN A 35 22.74 7.99 -5.35
C ASN A 35 22.77 6.52 -5.84
N ARG A 36 23.23 5.62 -5.00
CA ARG A 36 23.20 4.17 -5.22
C ARG A 36 22.15 3.55 -4.30
N TYR A 37 21.27 2.74 -4.87
CA TYR A 37 20.10 2.17 -4.19
C TYR A 37 20.24 0.66 -4.03
N PHE A 38 20.18 0.16 -2.81
CA PHE A 38 20.33 -1.24 -2.47
C PHE A 38 19.00 -1.80 -1.96
N LEU A 39 18.40 -2.70 -2.73
CA LEU A 39 17.09 -3.26 -2.46
C LEU A 39 17.25 -4.61 -1.75
N TYR A 40 17.07 -4.63 -0.45
CA TYR A 40 17.18 -5.84 0.36
C TYR A 40 15.86 -6.58 0.38
N THR A 41 15.84 -7.81 -0.15
CA THR A 41 14.66 -8.69 -0.17
C THR A 41 15.05 -10.12 0.21
N PRO A 42 14.24 -10.82 1.02
CA PRO A 42 14.53 -12.21 1.38
C PRO A 42 14.39 -13.18 0.20
N ILE A 43 13.64 -12.79 -0.82
CA ILE A 43 13.42 -13.57 -2.04
C ILE A 43 13.37 -12.60 -3.22
N LYS A 44 14.14 -12.89 -4.26
CA LYS A 44 14.01 -12.23 -5.55
C LYS A 44 12.89 -12.92 -6.32
N ASN A 45 11.77 -12.23 -6.47
CA ASN A 45 10.66 -12.70 -7.29
C ASN A 45 10.50 -11.76 -8.48
N GLU A 46 10.14 -12.30 -9.63
CA GLU A 46 9.79 -11.49 -10.79
C GLU A 46 8.46 -10.78 -10.51
N ASN A 47 8.49 -9.47 -10.60
CA ASN A 47 7.30 -8.65 -10.49
C ASN A 47 7.32 -7.64 -11.64
N PRO A 48 6.37 -7.71 -12.59
CA PRO A 48 6.34 -6.79 -13.74
C PRO A 48 6.32 -5.31 -13.33
N ARG A 49 5.77 -5.00 -12.15
CA ARG A 49 5.73 -3.65 -11.60
C ARG A 49 7.10 -3.12 -11.13
N LEU A 50 8.16 -3.94 -11.22
CA LEU A 50 9.55 -3.57 -10.92
C LEU A 50 10.39 -3.43 -12.20
N SER A 51 9.79 -3.36 -13.39
CA SER A 51 10.51 -3.22 -14.66
C SER A 51 11.46 -2.02 -14.68
N PHE A 52 11.11 -0.92 -14.02
CA PHE A 52 11.95 0.28 -13.90
C PHE A 52 13.34 0.02 -13.27
N ILE A 53 13.53 -1.09 -12.55
CA ILE A 53 14.82 -1.45 -11.97
C ILE A 53 15.80 -1.94 -13.04
N LYS A 54 15.30 -2.56 -14.11
CA LYS A 54 16.14 -3.14 -15.18
C LYS A 54 16.98 -2.09 -15.89
N ASP A 55 16.40 -0.91 -16.06
CA ASP A 55 17.02 0.20 -16.78
C ASP A 55 17.83 1.14 -15.85
N ASN A 56 17.79 0.89 -14.55
CA ASN A 56 18.44 1.75 -13.56
C ASN A 56 19.78 1.16 -13.10
N LYS A 57 20.88 1.66 -13.67
CA LYS A 57 22.26 1.22 -13.38
C LYS A 57 22.70 1.45 -11.93
N ASN A 58 21.99 2.30 -11.18
CA ASN A 58 22.31 2.65 -9.79
C ASN A 58 21.50 1.89 -8.76
N THR A 59 20.69 0.91 -9.18
CA THR A 59 19.84 0.09 -8.30
C THR A 59 20.31 -1.36 -8.25
N PHE A 60 20.61 -1.85 -7.05
CA PHE A 60 21.20 -3.15 -6.81
C PHE A 60 20.29 -4.01 -5.92
N ILE A 61 19.88 -5.18 -6.40
CA ILE A 61 19.11 -6.12 -5.59
C ILE A 61 20.06 -6.92 -4.72
N ARG A 62 19.71 -7.10 -3.44
CA ARG A 62 20.46 -7.88 -2.44
C ARG A 62 19.55 -8.89 -1.78
N THR A 63 19.99 -10.14 -1.77
CA THR A 63 19.31 -11.27 -1.11
C THR A 63 20.26 -11.92 -0.12
N PRO A 64 19.77 -12.71 0.86
CA PRO A 64 20.66 -13.45 1.75
C PRO A 64 21.57 -14.40 0.96
N GLU A 65 22.88 -14.37 1.25
CA GLU A 65 23.88 -15.16 0.51
C GLU A 65 24.19 -16.48 1.24
N SER A 66 24.37 -16.46 2.58
CA SER A 66 24.68 -17.66 3.34
C SER A 66 23.51 -18.65 3.41
N LEU A 67 23.78 -19.95 3.46
CA LEU A 67 22.78 -21.00 3.61
C LEU A 67 21.89 -20.76 4.83
N PHE A 68 22.47 -20.38 5.96
CA PHE A 68 21.74 -20.05 7.19
C PHE A 68 20.72 -18.92 6.96
N ASN A 69 21.13 -17.83 6.34
CA ASN A 69 20.25 -16.70 6.06
C ASN A 69 19.19 -17.00 4.97
N LYS A 70 19.51 -17.86 4.00
CA LYS A 70 18.56 -18.36 2.99
C LYS A 70 17.45 -19.20 3.61
N THR A 71 17.78 -19.98 4.63
CA THR A 71 16.81 -20.79 5.39
C THR A 71 16.00 -19.92 6.37
N LEU A 72 16.67 -19.10 7.18
CA LEU A 72 16.06 -18.23 8.20
C LEU A 72 15.84 -16.81 7.70
N LYS A 73 15.10 -16.67 6.60
CA LYS A 73 14.85 -15.38 5.89
C LYS A 73 14.28 -14.28 6.78
N SER A 74 13.40 -14.64 7.71
CA SER A 74 12.81 -13.68 8.65
C SER A 74 13.85 -13.17 9.66
N TYR A 75 14.71 -14.04 10.14
CA TYR A 75 15.81 -13.69 11.03
C TYR A 75 16.85 -12.82 10.32
N TRP A 76 17.21 -13.16 9.09
CA TRP A 76 18.09 -12.33 8.28
C TRP A 76 17.55 -10.91 8.16
N ARG A 77 16.29 -10.74 7.74
CA ARG A 77 15.67 -9.43 7.56
C ARG A 77 15.59 -8.64 8.87
N SER A 78 15.32 -9.32 10.01
CA SER A 78 15.12 -8.66 11.29
C SER A 78 16.44 -8.34 12.04
N LYS A 79 17.53 -9.01 11.75
CA LYS A 79 18.80 -8.86 12.50
C LYS A 79 20.05 -8.97 11.63
N ASN A 80 20.27 -10.11 10.94
CA ASN A 80 21.54 -10.40 10.26
C ASN A 80 21.82 -9.48 9.06
N ILE A 81 20.81 -8.87 8.48
CA ILE A 81 20.94 -7.89 7.38
C ILE A 81 21.89 -6.73 7.75
N VAL A 82 22.05 -6.41 9.03
CA VAL A 82 22.95 -5.33 9.50
C VAL A 82 24.38 -5.57 9.04
N LYS A 83 24.85 -6.83 9.00
CA LYS A 83 26.16 -7.18 8.43
C LYS A 83 26.26 -6.83 6.94
N ASP A 84 25.21 -7.16 6.18
CA ASP A 84 25.19 -6.91 4.75
C ASP A 84 25.11 -5.40 4.45
N LEU A 85 24.36 -4.63 5.29
CA LEU A 85 24.32 -3.17 5.22
C LEU A 85 25.71 -2.56 5.45
N PHE A 86 26.42 -3.02 6.46
CA PHE A 86 27.77 -2.57 6.78
C PHE A 86 28.74 -2.90 5.63
N ASN A 87 28.77 -4.14 5.14
CA ASN A 87 29.63 -4.60 4.05
C ASN A 87 29.36 -3.81 2.75
N ASN A 88 28.10 -3.47 2.50
CA ASN A 88 27.70 -2.64 1.34
C ASN A 88 27.92 -1.14 1.59
N LYS A 89 28.49 -0.74 2.74
CA LYS A 89 28.78 0.65 3.12
C LYS A 89 27.53 1.55 2.96
N ILE A 90 26.40 1.12 3.51
CA ILE A 90 25.15 1.86 3.46
C ILE A 90 25.24 3.07 4.37
N ASP A 91 24.91 4.26 3.83
CA ASP A 91 24.86 5.51 4.57
C ASP A 91 23.53 5.67 5.29
N ILE A 92 22.42 5.35 4.57
CA ILE A 92 21.05 5.47 5.07
C ILE A 92 20.30 4.17 4.81
N TYR A 93 19.60 3.66 5.81
CA TYR A 93 18.67 2.53 5.67
C TYR A 93 17.24 2.99 5.89
N HIS A 94 16.36 2.70 4.93
CA HIS A 94 14.95 3.03 5.00
C HIS A 94 14.08 1.77 5.11
N GLY A 95 13.48 1.57 6.29
CA GLY A 95 12.43 0.59 6.52
C GLY A 95 11.11 1.06 5.91
N LEU A 96 10.79 0.59 4.70
CA LEU A 96 9.61 1.05 3.95
C LEU A 96 8.26 0.56 4.50
N SER A 97 8.26 -0.38 5.44
CA SER A 97 7.04 -1.00 5.95
C SER A 97 7.12 -1.31 7.45
N ASN A 98 7.06 -0.25 8.26
CA ASN A 98 6.87 -0.25 9.71
C ASN A 98 8.02 -0.87 10.55
N GLU A 99 9.07 -1.39 9.94
CA GLU A 99 10.14 -2.09 10.66
C GLU A 99 11.55 -1.68 10.18
N ILE A 100 12.50 -1.64 11.13
CA ILE A 100 13.95 -1.57 10.86
C ILE A 100 14.66 -2.72 11.59
N PRO A 101 15.81 -3.20 11.11
CA PRO A 101 16.50 -4.33 11.72
C PRO A 101 16.99 -4.00 13.14
N LEU A 102 17.02 -5.04 13.98
CA LEU A 102 17.55 -4.96 15.33
C LEU A 102 19.09 -4.85 15.29
N GLY A 103 19.64 -3.94 16.08
CA GLY A 103 21.09 -3.73 16.18
C GLY A 103 21.62 -2.70 15.19
N ILE A 104 20.80 -2.18 14.26
CA ILE A 104 21.23 -1.13 13.33
C ILE A 104 21.57 0.17 14.07
N GLU A 105 20.92 0.43 15.19
CA GLU A 105 21.18 1.58 16.09
C GLU A 105 22.57 1.57 16.72
N LYS A 106 23.29 0.45 16.62
CA LYS A 106 24.68 0.30 17.10
C LYS A 106 25.71 0.59 16.01
N THR A 107 25.26 1.01 14.83
CA THR A 107 26.10 1.34 13.67
C THR A 107 26.07 2.84 13.37
N SER A 108 26.92 3.30 12.47
CA SER A 108 26.89 4.67 11.95
C SER A 108 25.81 4.91 10.89
N ILE A 109 25.07 3.86 10.49
CA ILE A 109 24.04 3.92 9.44
C ILE A 109 22.87 4.74 9.95
N LYS A 110 22.50 5.81 9.24
CA LYS A 110 21.30 6.58 9.53
C LYS A 110 20.06 5.82 9.15
N THR A 111 19.01 5.96 9.96
CA THR A 111 17.80 5.14 9.81
C THR A 111 16.54 5.97 9.63
N VAL A 112 15.74 5.57 8.65
CA VAL A 112 14.39 6.09 8.42
C VAL A 112 13.40 4.93 8.47
N VAL A 113 12.26 5.12 9.11
CA VAL A 113 11.16 4.15 9.05
C VAL A 113 9.88 4.84 8.61
N THR A 114 9.15 4.23 7.67
CA THR A 114 7.81 4.67 7.31
C THR A 114 6.78 3.86 8.08
N ILE A 115 5.90 4.56 8.79
CA ILE A 115 4.73 4.00 9.47
C ILE A 115 3.50 4.31 8.63
N HIS A 116 2.79 3.24 8.25
CA HIS A 116 1.61 3.36 7.38
C HIS A 116 0.33 3.58 8.15
N ASP A 117 0.15 2.88 9.24
CA ASP A 117 -1.01 3.00 10.13
C ASP A 117 -0.73 2.34 11.49
N LEU A 118 -1.62 2.58 12.45
CA LEU A 118 -1.68 1.90 13.74
C LEU A 118 -3.10 1.34 13.98
N ILE A 119 -3.74 0.84 12.91
CA ILE A 119 -5.11 0.32 12.93
C ILE A 119 -5.28 -0.78 13.97
N PHE A 120 -4.27 -1.63 14.17
CA PHE A 120 -4.29 -2.72 15.14
C PHE A 120 -4.41 -2.25 16.61
N ILE A 121 -4.11 -0.98 16.89
CA ILE A 121 -4.31 -0.35 18.20
C ILE A 121 -5.67 0.33 18.24
N ARG A 122 -6.01 1.13 17.23
CA ARG A 122 -7.25 1.91 17.16
C ARG A 122 -8.49 1.03 17.01
N TYR A 123 -8.40 -0.07 16.25
CA TYR A 123 -9.47 -1.05 16.01
C TYR A 123 -9.04 -2.46 16.40
N PRO A 124 -8.85 -2.73 17.71
CA PRO A 124 -8.26 -3.96 18.20
C PRO A 124 -9.07 -5.23 17.85
N HIS A 125 -10.38 -5.11 17.67
CA HIS A 125 -11.27 -6.21 17.33
C HIS A 125 -11.04 -6.77 15.92
N LEU A 126 -10.40 -6.02 15.03
CA LEU A 126 -10.04 -6.48 13.67
C LEU A 126 -8.81 -7.38 13.63
N PHE A 127 -8.10 -7.55 14.76
CA PHE A 127 -6.84 -8.27 14.81
C PHE A 127 -6.82 -9.28 15.97
N ARG A 128 -6.12 -10.39 15.78
CA ARG A 128 -5.89 -11.34 16.88
C ARG A 128 -5.01 -10.69 17.96
N THR A 129 -5.27 -11.00 19.23
CA THR A 129 -4.54 -10.42 20.36
C THR A 129 -3.02 -10.64 20.27
N ILE A 130 -2.59 -11.81 19.81
CA ILE A 130 -1.17 -12.13 19.66
C ILE A 130 -0.52 -11.29 18.55
N ASP A 131 -1.19 -11.10 17.42
CA ASP A 131 -0.68 -10.28 16.30
C ASP A 131 -0.55 -8.81 16.73
N ARG A 132 -1.51 -8.29 17.49
CA ARG A 132 -1.49 -6.94 18.06
C ARG A 132 -0.26 -6.72 18.96
N LYS A 133 0.04 -7.66 19.86
CA LYS A 133 1.21 -7.58 20.75
C LYS A 133 2.50 -7.58 19.94
N ILE A 134 2.60 -8.45 18.93
CA ILE A 134 3.77 -8.53 18.05
C ILE A 134 3.95 -7.22 17.27
N TYR A 135 2.89 -6.69 16.66
CA TYR A 135 2.94 -5.44 15.88
C TYR A 135 3.30 -4.25 16.79
N TYR A 136 2.67 -4.16 17.96
CA TYR A 136 2.99 -3.10 18.91
C TYR A 136 4.47 -3.08 19.28
N THR A 137 5.02 -4.23 19.69
CA THR A 137 6.43 -4.35 20.07
C THR A 137 7.36 -3.98 18.90
N LYS A 138 7.08 -4.46 17.70
CA LYS A 138 7.89 -4.20 16.52
C LYS A 138 7.85 -2.74 16.09
N PHE A 139 6.66 -2.16 16.00
CA PHE A 139 6.49 -0.78 15.53
C PHE A 139 7.07 0.20 16.54
N LYS A 140 6.76 0.02 17.83
CA LYS A 140 7.32 0.83 18.91
C LYS A 140 8.85 0.78 18.92
N SER A 141 9.43 -0.41 18.93
CA SER A 141 10.88 -0.61 18.88
C SER A 141 11.51 0.03 17.63
N SER A 142 10.87 -0.08 16.46
CA SER A 142 11.38 0.53 15.23
C SER A 142 11.33 2.07 15.30
N CYS A 143 10.25 2.65 15.83
CA CYS A 143 10.11 4.10 16.02
C CYS A 143 11.10 4.65 17.04
N GLU A 144 11.33 3.94 18.15
CA GLU A 144 12.27 4.36 19.19
C GLU A 144 13.71 4.40 18.65
N ARG A 145 14.12 3.40 17.87
CA ARG A 145 15.48 3.23 17.36
C ARG A 145 15.77 4.02 16.08
N ALA A 146 14.75 4.38 15.30
CA ALA A 146 14.95 5.14 14.07
C ALA A 146 15.42 6.58 14.34
N ASP A 147 16.31 7.13 13.51
CA ASP A 147 16.71 8.54 13.55
C ASP A 147 15.55 9.45 13.12
N LYS A 148 14.79 9.04 12.09
CA LYS A 148 13.62 9.74 11.57
C LYS A 148 12.47 8.79 11.23
N ILE A 149 11.26 9.29 11.42
CA ILE A 149 10.03 8.55 11.13
C ILE A 149 9.24 9.31 10.08
N ILE A 150 8.82 8.63 9.03
CA ILE A 150 7.85 9.12 8.07
C ILE A 150 6.48 8.60 8.47
N ALA A 151 5.55 9.50 8.74
CA ALA A 151 4.13 9.20 8.86
C ALA A 151 3.45 9.51 7.53
N VAL A 152 2.63 8.60 7.01
CA VAL A 152 1.99 8.75 5.68
C VAL A 152 0.82 9.74 5.69
N SER A 153 0.39 10.18 6.89
CA SER A 153 -0.66 11.20 7.09
C SER A 153 -0.49 11.90 8.43
N LYS A 154 -1.14 13.03 8.62
CA LYS A 154 -1.25 13.72 9.92
C LYS A 154 -1.95 12.82 10.95
N GLN A 155 -2.97 12.06 10.51
CA GLN A 155 -3.63 11.09 11.36
C GLN A 155 -2.65 10.01 11.84
N THR A 156 -1.83 9.44 10.96
CA THR A 156 -0.80 8.45 11.35
C THR A 156 0.25 9.08 12.28
N LYS A 157 0.66 10.34 12.06
CA LYS A 157 1.54 11.07 12.98
C LYS A 157 0.93 11.20 14.37
N LYS A 158 -0.35 11.58 14.45
CA LYS A 158 -1.08 11.66 15.71
C LYS A 158 -1.12 10.31 16.43
N ASP A 159 -1.41 9.25 15.72
CA ASP A 159 -1.45 7.89 16.27
C ASP A 159 -0.08 7.42 16.81
N ILE A 160 1.03 7.77 16.12
CA ILE A 160 2.39 7.44 16.57
C ILE A 160 2.70 8.16 17.89
N ILE A 161 2.35 9.42 18.00
CA ILE A 161 2.58 10.22 19.24
C ILE A 161 1.73 9.63 20.37
N GLU A 162 0.43 9.44 20.14
CA GLU A 162 -0.56 9.03 21.13
C GLU A 162 -0.32 7.59 21.63
N PHE A 163 -0.14 6.64 20.70
CA PHE A 163 -0.11 5.22 21.07
C PHE A 163 1.28 4.66 21.34
N LEU A 164 2.32 5.23 20.72
CA LEU A 164 3.69 4.73 20.87
C LEU A 164 4.55 5.65 21.74
N ASN A 165 4.03 6.83 22.14
CA ASN A 165 4.72 7.83 22.93
C ASN A 165 6.06 8.27 22.30
N ILE A 166 6.06 8.52 21.00
CA ILE A 166 7.24 8.96 20.24
C ILE A 166 7.28 10.49 20.15
N PRO A 167 8.42 11.15 20.43
CA PRO A 167 8.54 12.59 20.34
C PRO A 167 8.24 13.11 18.92
N GLU A 168 7.41 14.15 18.83
CA GLU A 168 6.95 14.76 17.58
C GLU A 168 8.12 15.16 16.65
N LYS A 169 9.21 15.68 17.22
CA LYS A 169 10.42 16.10 16.48
C LYS A 169 11.08 15.00 15.64
N LYS A 170 10.80 13.73 15.94
CA LYS A 170 11.28 12.58 15.14
C LYS A 170 10.39 12.30 13.92
N ILE A 171 9.16 12.84 13.86
CA ILE A 171 8.13 12.43 12.92
C ILE A 171 7.91 13.52 11.87
N THR A 172 8.05 13.15 10.61
CA THR A 172 7.73 14.01 9.47
C THR A 172 6.56 13.40 8.71
N VAL A 173 5.55 14.20 8.37
CA VAL A 173 4.45 13.77 7.51
C VAL A 173 4.91 13.89 6.06
N ILE A 174 4.86 12.78 5.33
CA ILE A 174 5.10 12.74 3.88
C ILE A 174 3.97 11.95 3.26
N TYR A 175 3.08 12.62 2.54
CA TYR A 175 1.95 12.00 1.89
C TYR A 175 2.38 11.03 0.80
N GLN A 176 1.57 10.01 0.59
CA GLN A 176 1.80 9.04 -0.47
C GLN A 176 1.37 9.62 -1.82
N GLY A 177 2.05 9.21 -2.87
CA GLY A 177 1.61 9.42 -4.24
C GLY A 177 0.87 8.20 -4.79
N CYS A 178 0.46 8.28 -6.05
CA CYS A 178 -0.03 7.14 -6.82
C CYS A 178 0.81 6.94 -8.09
N ASN A 179 0.63 5.79 -8.74
CA ASN A 179 1.36 5.46 -9.95
C ASN A 179 0.99 6.40 -11.11
N ASP A 180 1.96 6.73 -11.97
CA ASP A 180 1.77 7.66 -13.09
C ASP A 180 0.75 7.15 -14.13
N ALA A 181 0.48 5.85 -14.17
CA ALA A 181 -0.57 5.29 -15.02
C ALA A 181 -1.96 5.90 -14.76
N PHE A 182 -2.24 6.34 -13.51
CA PHE A 182 -3.51 6.99 -13.18
C PHE A 182 -3.52 8.49 -13.53
N LYS A 183 -2.36 9.09 -13.79
CA LYS A 183 -2.21 10.51 -14.13
C LYS A 183 -2.29 10.76 -15.63
N SER A 184 -2.17 9.71 -16.44
CA SER A 184 -2.21 9.78 -17.90
C SER A 184 -3.59 9.41 -18.42
N ILE A 185 -4.04 10.06 -19.48
CA ILE A 185 -5.32 9.74 -20.13
C ILE A 185 -5.16 8.44 -20.92
N VAL A 186 -5.98 7.46 -20.62
CA VAL A 186 -6.08 6.21 -21.40
C VAL A 186 -6.88 6.45 -22.66
N ALA A 187 -6.40 5.98 -23.81
CA ALA A 187 -7.08 6.12 -25.10
C ALA A 187 -8.44 5.37 -25.09
N ASN A 188 -9.45 5.94 -25.76
CA ASN A 188 -10.82 5.40 -25.72
C ASN A 188 -10.91 3.96 -26.26
N ASN A 189 -10.12 3.60 -27.29
CA ASN A 189 -10.07 2.23 -27.79
C ASN A 189 -9.59 1.24 -26.71
N ILE A 190 -8.59 1.60 -25.90
CA ILE A 190 -8.10 0.77 -24.78
C ILE A 190 -9.15 0.65 -23.68
N LYS A 191 -9.85 1.75 -23.36
CA LYS A 191 -10.98 1.71 -22.42
C LYS A 191 -12.03 0.74 -22.90
N ASN A 192 -12.49 0.86 -24.16
CA ASN A 192 -13.52 0.00 -24.74
C ASN A 192 -13.09 -1.48 -24.76
N ILE A 193 -11.86 -1.77 -25.17
CA ILE A 193 -11.30 -3.14 -25.14
C ILE A 193 -11.30 -3.68 -23.72
N THR A 194 -10.87 -2.88 -22.74
CA THR A 194 -10.82 -3.29 -21.34
C THR A 194 -12.21 -3.57 -20.78
N LEU A 195 -13.18 -2.66 -21.01
CA LEU A 195 -14.54 -2.85 -20.54
C LEU A 195 -15.19 -4.09 -21.18
N ALA A 196 -15.01 -4.28 -22.49
CA ALA A 196 -15.51 -5.45 -23.22
C ALA A 196 -14.90 -6.76 -22.71
N LYS A 197 -13.57 -6.79 -22.48
CA LYS A 197 -12.85 -7.94 -21.93
C LYS A 197 -13.44 -8.43 -20.61
N TYR A 198 -13.83 -7.51 -19.74
CA TYR A 198 -14.37 -7.81 -18.42
C TYR A 198 -15.90 -7.77 -18.34
N LYS A 199 -16.57 -7.59 -19.48
CA LYS A 199 -18.04 -7.48 -19.58
C LYS A 199 -18.61 -6.40 -18.67
N ILE A 200 -17.92 -5.27 -18.57
CA ILE A 200 -18.34 -4.12 -17.77
C ILE A 200 -19.24 -3.23 -18.64
N ALA A 201 -20.43 -2.90 -18.13
CA ALA A 201 -21.34 -1.94 -18.78
C ALA A 201 -20.76 -0.50 -18.71
N ASN A 202 -21.28 0.40 -19.57
CA ASN A 202 -20.80 1.78 -19.66
C ASN A 202 -21.08 2.65 -18.42
N GLN A 203 -21.97 2.21 -17.54
CA GLN A 203 -22.33 2.95 -16.32
C GLN A 203 -22.18 2.04 -15.10
N TYR A 204 -21.21 2.33 -14.26
CA TYR A 204 -20.96 1.53 -13.05
C TYR A 204 -20.31 2.36 -11.94
N LEU A 205 -20.55 1.91 -10.72
CA LEU A 205 -19.84 2.34 -9.53
C LEU A 205 -18.56 1.48 -9.37
N LEU A 206 -17.52 2.09 -8.81
CA LEU A 206 -16.25 1.42 -8.61
C LEU A 206 -15.91 1.30 -7.12
N TYR A 207 -15.46 0.12 -6.71
CA TYR A 207 -14.80 -0.12 -5.42
C TYR A 207 -13.42 -0.69 -5.67
N VAL A 208 -12.39 -0.14 -4.99
CA VAL A 208 -11.01 -0.64 -5.09
C VAL A 208 -10.40 -0.84 -3.71
N GLY A 209 -9.94 -2.06 -3.43
CA GLY A 209 -9.26 -2.38 -2.17
C GLY A 209 -9.36 -3.86 -1.80
N SER A 210 -8.61 -4.26 -0.77
CA SER A 210 -8.81 -5.58 -0.16
C SER A 210 -10.24 -5.73 0.34
N ILE A 211 -10.81 -6.92 0.16
CA ILE A 211 -12.19 -7.20 0.62
C ILE A 211 -12.10 -7.71 2.04
N GLU A 212 -12.16 -6.79 2.99
CA GLU A 212 -12.07 -7.00 4.44
C GLU A 212 -13.06 -6.11 5.18
N GLU A 213 -13.39 -6.45 6.42
CA GLU A 213 -14.46 -5.79 7.18
C GLU A 213 -14.26 -4.28 7.30
N ARG A 214 -13.04 -3.85 7.57
CA ARG A 214 -12.67 -2.43 7.66
C ARG A 214 -12.93 -1.64 6.37
N LYS A 215 -12.82 -2.27 5.21
CA LYS A 215 -13.05 -1.65 3.89
C LYS A 215 -14.55 -1.57 3.51
N ASN A 216 -15.40 -2.21 4.27
CA ASN A 216 -16.86 -2.01 4.33
C ASN A 216 -17.61 -2.17 3.01
N LEU A 217 -17.21 -3.11 2.13
CA LEU A 217 -17.89 -3.39 0.87
C LEU A 217 -19.38 -3.72 1.07
N LEU A 218 -19.74 -4.36 2.18
CA LEU A 218 -21.11 -4.76 2.46
C LEU A 218 -22.07 -3.57 2.52
N THR A 219 -21.63 -2.40 2.97
CA THR A 219 -22.45 -1.18 2.93
C THR A 219 -22.81 -0.78 1.50
N ILE A 220 -21.84 -0.86 0.56
CA ILE A 220 -22.13 -0.59 -0.87
C ILE A 220 -23.13 -1.60 -1.41
N LEU A 221 -22.96 -2.89 -1.08
CA LEU A 221 -23.89 -3.93 -1.55
C LEU A 221 -25.33 -3.72 -1.04
N LYS A 222 -25.47 -3.28 0.22
CA LYS A 222 -26.78 -2.91 0.77
C LYS A 222 -27.40 -1.72 0.04
N THR A 223 -26.63 -0.68 -0.24
CA THR A 223 -27.09 0.48 -1.01
C THR A 223 -27.41 0.10 -2.45
N LEU A 224 -26.63 -0.80 -3.07
CA LEU A 224 -26.87 -1.26 -4.44
C LEU A 224 -28.25 -1.92 -4.59
N LYS A 225 -28.76 -2.53 -3.53
CA LYS A 225 -30.11 -3.12 -3.52
C LYS A 225 -31.21 -2.07 -3.79
N GLU A 226 -31.01 -0.86 -3.26
CA GLU A 226 -31.94 0.27 -3.44
C GLU A 226 -31.77 1.01 -4.80
N LEU A 227 -30.72 0.64 -5.56
CA LEU A 227 -30.37 1.24 -6.84
C LEU A 227 -30.47 0.21 -7.99
N PRO A 228 -31.71 -0.16 -8.47
CA PRO A 228 -31.89 -1.34 -9.31
C PRO A 228 -31.19 -1.30 -10.67
N LYS A 229 -30.90 -0.11 -11.21
CA LYS A 229 -30.23 0.06 -12.51
C LYS A 229 -28.68 0.15 -12.40
N GLN A 230 -28.14 0.18 -11.17
CA GLN A 230 -26.73 0.46 -10.95
C GLN A 230 -25.92 -0.82 -10.93
N MET A 231 -24.78 -0.82 -11.59
CA MET A 231 -23.76 -1.88 -11.51
C MET A 231 -22.61 -1.49 -10.59
N LEU A 232 -21.94 -2.48 -10.04
CA LEU A 232 -20.76 -2.31 -9.18
C LEU A 232 -19.59 -3.16 -9.71
N VAL A 233 -18.48 -2.51 -9.99
CA VAL A 233 -17.20 -3.19 -10.26
C VAL A 233 -16.35 -3.15 -8.99
N VAL A 234 -15.93 -4.31 -8.54
CA VAL A 234 -15.12 -4.53 -7.33
C VAL A 234 -13.75 -5.00 -7.73
N ILE A 235 -12.73 -4.16 -7.59
CA ILE A 235 -11.33 -4.54 -7.82
C ILE A 235 -10.68 -4.88 -6.48
N GLY A 236 -10.39 -6.16 -6.28
CA GLY A 236 -9.74 -6.62 -5.05
C GLY A 236 -9.93 -8.08 -4.77
N ASN A 237 -9.31 -8.52 -3.68
CA ASN A 237 -9.44 -9.89 -3.20
C ASN A 237 -9.60 -9.91 -1.69
N GLY A 238 -10.13 -11.01 -1.15
CA GLY A 238 -10.38 -11.19 0.27
C GLY A 238 -10.63 -12.65 0.63
N LYS A 239 -10.79 -12.90 1.92
CA LYS A 239 -11.06 -14.24 2.47
C LYS A 239 -12.48 -14.32 3.06
N SER A 240 -12.59 -14.54 4.37
CA SER A 240 -13.87 -14.73 5.06
C SER A 240 -14.90 -13.63 4.84
N TYR A 241 -14.48 -12.38 4.89
CA TYR A 241 -15.40 -11.25 4.64
C TYR A 241 -15.90 -11.21 3.19
N LYS A 242 -15.08 -11.63 2.21
CA LYS A 242 -15.53 -11.79 0.82
C LYS A 242 -16.65 -12.82 0.71
N LEU A 243 -16.55 -13.94 1.43
CA LEU A 243 -17.62 -14.94 1.45
C LEU A 243 -18.93 -14.36 2.01
N LYS A 244 -18.86 -13.56 3.07
CA LYS A 244 -20.02 -12.84 3.61
C LYS A 244 -20.65 -11.92 2.56
N CYS A 245 -19.84 -11.18 1.78
CA CYS A 245 -20.32 -10.34 0.69
C CYS A 245 -20.98 -11.17 -0.45
N LEU A 246 -20.38 -12.29 -0.82
CA LEU A 246 -20.91 -13.20 -1.85
C LEU A 246 -22.26 -13.82 -1.43
N ASN A 247 -22.38 -14.20 -0.17
CA ASN A 247 -23.67 -14.70 0.36
C ASN A 247 -24.76 -13.62 0.29
N PHE A 248 -24.42 -12.39 0.71
CA PHE A 248 -25.36 -11.26 0.60
C PHE A 248 -25.78 -11.00 -0.84
N ILE A 249 -24.86 -11.06 -1.80
CA ILE A 249 -25.15 -10.92 -3.24
C ILE A 249 -26.14 -11.99 -3.70
N LYS A 250 -25.91 -13.25 -3.31
CA LYS A 250 -26.80 -14.37 -3.65
C LYS A 250 -28.19 -14.22 -3.03
N GLU A 251 -28.29 -13.88 -1.74
CA GLU A 251 -29.54 -13.73 -1.00
C GLU A 251 -30.40 -12.56 -1.49
N ASN A 252 -29.82 -11.60 -2.25
CA ASN A 252 -30.49 -10.41 -2.73
C ASN A 252 -30.49 -10.27 -4.27
N ASP A 253 -30.23 -11.36 -5.01
CA ASP A 253 -30.23 -11.43 -6.48
C ASP A 253 -29.39 -10.34 -7.17
N LEU A 254 -28.20 -10.04 -6.58
CA LEU A 254 -27.30 -9.01 -7.09
C LEU A 254 -26.22 -9.55 -8.04
N HIS A 255 -26.23 -10.84 -8.37
CA HIS A 255 -25.15 -11.53 -9.10
C HIS A 255 -24.88 -10.93 -10.48
N ASP A 256 -25.88 -10.46 -11.20
CA ASP A 256 -25.72 -9.84 -12.51
C ASP A 256 -25.27 -8.36 -12.45
N ARG A 257 -25.24 -7.79 -11.26
CA ARG A 257 -24.93 -6.38 -11.04
C ARG A 257 -23.60 -6.13 -10.35
N VAL A 258 -22.89 -7.19 -9.93
CA VAL A 258 -21.60 -7.08 -9.22
C VAL A 258 -20.54 -7.89 -9.92
N ILE A 259 -19.51 -7.21 -10.42
CA ILE A 259 -18.37 -7.82 -11.11
C ILE A 259 -17.13 -7.75 -10.21
N PHE A 260 -16.56 -8.90 -9.89
CA PHE A 260 -15.31 -8.98 -9.13
C PHE A 260 -14.11 -9.16 -10.07
N LEU A 261 -13.10 -8.29 -9.93
CA LEU A 261 -11.88 -8.31 -10.72
C LEU A 261 -10.63 -8.40 -9.84
N SER A 262 -9.61 -9.07 -10.34
CA SER A 262 -8.29 -9.14 -9.70
C SER A 262 -7.21 -9.43 -10.75
N GLY A 263 -5.94 -9.15 -10.42
CA GLY A 263 -4.83 -9.45 -11.33
C GLY A 263 -4.69 -8.50 -12.52
N LEU A 264 -5.35 -7.34 -12.48
CA LEU A 264 -5.32 -6.34 -13.54
C LEU A 264 -3.93 -5.71 -13.71
N SER A 265 -3.58 -5.36 -14.95
CA SER A 265 -2.47 -4.47 -15.24
C SER A 265 -2.77 -3.04 -14.76
N LEU A 266 -1.74 -2.19 -14.66
CA LEU A 266 -1.94 -0.78 -14.30
C LEU A 266 -2.75 -0.03 -15.35
N GLU A 267 -2.56 -0.35 -16.63
CA GLU A 267 -3.31 0.23 -17.73
C GLU A 267 -4.80 -0.13 -17.68
N GLU A 268 -5.10 -1.42 -17.45
CA GLU A 268 -6.48 -1.88 -17.27
C GLU A 268 -7.13 -1.24 -16.04
N MET A 269 -6.41 -1.14 -14.92
CA MET A 269 -6.91 -0.43 -13.74
C MET A 269 -7.22 1.03 -14.05
N SER A 270 -6.31 1.74 -14.70
CA SER A 270 -6.50 3.14 -15.07
C SER A 270 -7.70 3.31 -16.04
N ALA A 271 -7.85 2.41 -17.03
CA ALA A 271 -8.98 2.40 -17.93
C ALA A 271 -10.33 2.24 -17.18
N ILE A 272 -10.38 1.33 -16.21
CA ILE A 272 -11.58 1.09 -15.39
C ILE A 272 -11.85 2.29 -14.47
N TYR A 273 -10.84 2.88 -13.83
CA TYR A 273 -11.04 4.11 -13.05
C TYR A 273 -11.63 5.23 -13.91
N GLN A 274 -10.99 5.53 -15.04
CA GLN A 274 -11.40 6.64 -15.94
C GLN A 274 -12.76 6.44 -16.63
N SER A 275 -13.29 5.24 -16.61
CA SER A 275 -14.60 4.93 -17.20
C SER A 275 -15.71 4.82 -16.14
N ALA A 276 -15.36 4.80 -14.86
CA ALA A 276 -16.34 4.73 -13.77
C ALA A 276 -17.07 6.05 -13.58
N GLN A 277 -18.37 5.98 -13.25
CA GLN A 277 -19.17 7.16 -12.89
C GLN A 277 -18.70 7.76 -11.56
N LEU A 278 -18.39 6.89 -10.60
CA LEU A 278 -18.09 7.25 -9.23
C LEU A 278 -17.33 6.11 -8.55
N MET A 279 -16.29 6.43 -7.79
CA MET A 279 -15.69 5.48 -6.85
C MET A 279 -16.30 5.64 -5.46
N ILE A 280 -16.61 4.52 -4.80
CA ILE A 280 -17.08 4.51 -3.41
C ILE A 280 -16.01 3.84 -2.54
N TYR A 281 -15.52 4.58 -1.56
CA TYR A 281 -14.44 4.15 -0.66
C TYR A 281 -14.89 4.26 0.81
N PRO A 282 -15.78 3.36 1.29
CA PRO A 282 -16.46 3.48 2.58
C PRO A 282 -15.62 2.88 3.72
N SER A 283 -14.30 2.92 3.62
CA SER A 283 -13.41 2.39 4.65
C SER A 283 -13.67 3.06 5.99
N ILE A 284 -13.71 2.28 7.06
CA ILE A 284 -13.89 2.79 8.42
C ILE A 284 -12.66 3.61 8.83
N PHE A 285 -11.48 3.16 8.45
CA PHE A 285 -10.22 3.84 8.75
C PHE A 285 -9.10 3.39 7.80
N GLU A 286 -8.18 4.31 7.49
CA GLU A 286 -6.99 4.09 6.67
C GLU A 286 -5.78 4.83 7.24
N GLY A 287 -4.59 4.42 6.79
CA GLY A 287 -3.38 5.21 7.06
C GLY A 287 -3.24 6.41 6.13
N PHE A 288 -3.71 6.27 4.86
CA PHE A 288 -3.75 7.39 3.90
C PHE A 288 -4.92 7.29 2.91
N GLY A 289 -4.98 6.23 2.07
CA GLY A 289 -6.04 6.09 1.08
C GLY A 289 -5.56 6.32 -0.36
N ILE A 290 -4.52 5.62 -0.80
CA ILE A 290 -4.01 5.70 -2.18
C ILE A 290 -5.12 5.59 -3.24
N PRO A 291 -6.15 4.70 -3.12
CA PRO A 291 -7.22 4.62 -4.10
C PRO A 291 -7.99 5.92 -4.31
N ILE A 292 -8.06 6.80 -3.30
CA ILE A 292 -8.67 8.13 -3.42
C ILE A 292 -7.86 8.97 -4.42
N LEU A 293 -6.52 8.98 -4.29
CA LEU A 293 -5.65 9.67 -5.24
C LEU A 293 -5.75 9.08 -6.65
N GLU A 294 -5.77 7.75 -6.76
CA GLU A 294 -5.92 7.06 -8.03
C GLU A 294 -7.21 7.48 -8.73
N SER A 295 -8.32 7.60 -7.99
CA SER A 295 -9.60 8.08 -8.49
C SER A 295 -9.55 9.52 -8.97
N LEU A 296 -9.05 10.43 -8.14
CA LEU A 296 -8.98 11.85 -8.45
C LEU A 296 -8.06 12.15 -9.65
N PHE A 297 -6.89 11.51 -9.72
CA PHE A 297 -6.01 11.64 -10.89
C PHE A 297 -6.61 11.02 -12.15
N SER A 298 -7.44 10.00 -12.01
CA SER A 298 -8.23 9.43 -13.11
C SER A 298 -9.46 10.28 -13.50
N LYS A 299 -9.66 11.43 -12.85
CA LYS A 299 -10.82 12.33 -13.01
C LYS A 299 -12.17 11.67 -12.66
N THR A 300 -12.14 10.67 -11.80
CA THR A 300 -13.34 9.97 -11.32
C THR A 300 -13.70 10.52 -9.95
N PRO A 301 -14.90 11.03 -9.75
CA PRO A 301 -15.38 11.45 -8.44
C PRO A 301 -15.29 10.32 -7.42
N VAL A 302 -15.09 10.67 -6.14
CA VAL A 302 -15.00 9.68 -5.07
C VAL A 302 -15.82 10.08 -3.86
N ILE A 303 -16.59 9.13 -3.33
CA ILE A 303 -17.26 9.25 -2.03
C ILE A 303 -16.46 8.44 -1.01
N THR A 304 -16.13 9.07 0.12
CA THR A 304 -15.40 8.43 1.23
C THR A 304 -16.21 8.54 2.52
N SER A 305 -15.79 7.80 3.53
CA SER A 305 -16.20 8.06 4.91
C SER A 305 -15.62 9.38 5.40
N GLU A 306 -16.23 9.97 6.40
CA GLU A 306 -15.75 11.18 7.06
C GLU A 306 -14.63 10.88 8.08
N GLY A 307 -13.74 11.84 8.28
CA GLY A 307 -12.68 11.79 9.30
C GLY A 307 -11.41 11.08 8.87
N GLY A 308 -10.50 10.90 9.84
CA GLY A 308 -9.21 10.24 9.61
C GLY A 308 -8.34 10.96 8.57
N CYS A 309 -7.72 10.19 7.70
CA CYS A 309 -6.83 10.69 6.64
C CYS A 309 -7.54 10.95 5.30
N PHE A 310 -8.86 10.77 5.19
CA PHE A 310 -9.55 10.81 3.89
C PHE A 310 -9.50 12.20 3.26
N SER A 311 -9.70 13.26 4.06
CA SER A 311 -9.53 14.65 3.59
C SER A 311 -8.09 14.98 3.21
N GLU A 312 -7.10 14.36 3.86
CA GLU A 312 -5.69 14.53 3.48
C GLU A 312 -5.40 13.93 2.10
N ALA A 313 -6.02 12.80 1.77
CA ALA A 313 -5.91 12.17 0.46
C ALA A 313 -6.81 12.83 -0.60
N GLY A 314 -7.99 13.32 -0.20
CA GLY A 314 -8.95 13.99 -1.08
C GLY A 314 -8.58 15.42 -1.46
N GLY A 315 -7.80 16.11 -0.62
CA GLY A 315 -7.40 17.51 -0.81
C GLY A 315 -8.32 18.52 -0.08
N LEU A 316 -7.97 19.79 -0.22
CA LEU A 316 -8.58 20.88 0.56
C LEU A 316 -10.08 21.11 0.30
N ASN A 317 -10.60 20.61 -0.80
CA ASN A 317 -12.01 20.79 -1.22
C ASN A 317 -12.82 19.48 -1.12
N SER A 318 -12.36 18.54 -0.31
CA SER A 318 -13.04 17.25 -0.10
C SER A 318 -13.83 17.21 1.19
#